data_33ff82c2f6e1fe8aaf5e9cf2a10e3bbb
#
_entry.id   33ff82c2f6e1fe8aaf5e9cf2a10e3bbb
#
_cell.length_a   1.000
_cell.length_b   1.000
_cell.length_c   1.000
_cell.angle_alpha   90.00
_cell.angle_beta   90.00
_cell.angle_gamma   90.00
#
_symmetry.space_group_name_H-M   'P 1'
#
loop_
_entity.id
_entity.type
_entity.pdbx_description
1 polymer ?
#
loop_
_entity_poly.entity_id
_entity_poly.type
_entity_poly.pdbx_seq_one_letter_code
_entity_poly.pdbx_strand_id
1 'polypeptide(L)'
;MIQVASNHERDDRLSPAHQHDDLRGVAAAFETAQAQRLRTGEQIRALVQTRGDARPPHARGTGDIEALLARIRTGSAPAPLASVGDVYRRQWNEERELLRELSERIARHPAWHWLERVRGIGPSLAARLLARLEIDRAPTPSSFWSYCGLATVVADVYRCSECGYELSLAAGRSVRSGHRAPRSGQSCAGALAPIGEGPRRVAQPRPTRGESAPYDREAKKLCYLIGISFVRQGDTYKRYYQDQRDRLDAAKPDWIPRRRHLTALRMTEKLFLAHLWLVWRERLGLPITAPYADVRDDGSASPRPWAMVEA
;
A
#
# COMPACT_ATOMS: atom_id res chain seq x y z
N MET A 1 -7.86 -28.38 -58.32
CA MET A 1 -7.11 -27.43 -57.51
C MET A 1 -8.00 -26.97 -56.37
N ILE A 2 -7.81 -27.54 -55.19
CA ILE A 2 -8.55 -27.19 -54.00
C ILE A 2 -7.63 -26.28 -53.17
N GLN A 3 -8.03 -25.02 -53.03
CA GLN A 3 -7.30 -24.01 -52.30
C GLN A 3 -7.58 -24.23 -50.81
N VAL A 4 -6.55 -24.66 -50.08
CA VAL A 4 -6.58 -24.81 -48.62
C VAL A 4 -6.45 -23.40 -48.04
N ALA A 5 -7.55 -22.89 -47.49
CA ALA A 5 -7.56 -21.66 -46.72
C ALA A 5 -6.79 -21.92 -45.43
N SER A 6 -5.65 -21.27 -45.25
CA SER A 6 -4.92 -21.21 -44.00
C SER A 6 -5.75 -20.43 -42.99
N ASN A 7 -6.30 -21.13 -41.97
CA ASN A 7 -6.80 -20.55 -40.79
C ASN A 7 -5.66 -19.81 -40.08
N HIS A 8 -5.63 -18.50 -40.17
CA HIS A 8 -4.91 -17.65 -39.26
C HIS A 8 -5.59 -17.81 -37.88
N GLU A 9 -4.93 -18.51 -36.99
CA GLU A 9 -5.20 -18.42 -35.57
C GLU A 9 -5.11 -16.94 -35.19
N ARG A 10 -6.25 -16.32 -35.00
CA ARG A 10 -6.33 -14.99 -34.37
C ARG A 10 -5.77 -15.16 -32.98
N ASP A 11 -4.54 -14.66 -32.82
CA ASP A 11 -3.89 -14.47 -31.51
C ASP A 11 -4.81 -13.61 -30.62
N ASP A 12 -5.52 -14.27 -29.73
CA ASP A 12 -6.55 -13.71 -28.86
C ASP A 12 -5.90 -12.95 -27.69
N ARG A 13 -4.85 -12.15 -28.01
CA ARG A 13 -4.25 -11.23 -27.08
C ARG A 13 -5.19 -10.05 -26.92
N LEU A 14 -5.96 -10.08 -25.84
CA LEU A 14 -6.72 -8.91 -25.38
C LEU A 14 -5.84 -7.67 -25.48
N SER A 15 -6.38 -6.57 -25.98
CA SER A 15 -5.64 -5.31 -25.98
C SER A 15 -5.19 -4.94 -24.56
N PRO A 16 -4.10 -4.18 -24.39
CA PRO A 16 -3.61 -3.78 -23.05
C PRO A 16 -4.70 -3.15 -22.17
N ALA A 17 -5.64 -2.42 -22.77
CA ALA A 17 -6.79 -1.85 -22.06
C ALA A 17 -7.73 -2.93 -21.51
N HIS A 18 -8.07 -3.94 -22.30
CA HIS A 18 -8.93 -5.05 -21.87
C HIS A 18 -8.24 -5.91 -20.79
N GLN A 19 -6.93 -6.13 -20.88
CA GLN A 19 -6.16 -6.84 -19.84
C GLN A 19 -6.17 -6.10 -18.51
N HIS A 20 -6.12 -4.77 -18.54
CA HIS A 20 -6.18 -3.95 -17.34
C HIS A 20 -7.58 -3.96 -16.69
N ASP A 21 -8.65 -3.83 -17.49
CA ASP A 21 -10.03 -3.86 -16.99
C ASP A 21 -10.38 -5.23 -16.39
N ASP A 22 -9.90 -6.30 -17.01
CA ASP A 22 -10.05 -7.67 -16.53
C ASP A 22 -9.34 -7.88 -15.18
N LEU A 23 -8.08 -7.42 -15.04
CA LEU A 23 -7.36 -7.46 -13.77
C LEU A 23 -8.07 -6.64 -12.69
N ARG A 24 -8.62 -5.47 -13.03
CA ARG A 24 -9.35 -4.59 -12.11
C ARG A 24 -10.59 -5.28 -11.54
N GLY A 25 -11.37 -5.96 -12.38
CA GLY A 25 -12.56 -6.71 -11.96
C GLY A 25 -12.24 -7.80 -10.94
N VAL A 26 -11.25 -8.63 -11.23
CA VAL A 26 -10.85 -9.72 -10.31
C VAL A 26 -10.19 -9.18 -9.04
N ALA A 27 -9.41 -8.11 -9.11
CA ALA A 27 -8.83 -7.47 -7.93
C ALA A 27 -9.92 -6.92 -6.99
N ALA A 28 -10.97 -6.31 -7.52
CA ALA A 28 -12.11 -5.83 -6.74
C ALA A 28 -12.88 -6.98 -6.07
N ALA A 29 -13.12 -8.07 -6.80
CA ALA A 29 -13.74 -9.28 -6.25
C ALA A 29 -12.91 -9.87 -5.10
N PHE A 30 -11.58 -10.01 -5.31
CA PHE A 30 -10.65 -10.47 -4.27
C PHE A 30 -10.68 -9.59 -3.01
N GLU A 31 -10.64 -8.27 -3.17
CA GLU A 31 -10.71 -7.33 -2.04
C GLU A 31 -12.02 -7.47 -1.26
N THR A 32 -13.14 -7.69 -1.97
CA THR A 32 -14.45 -7.91 -1.36
C THR A 32 -14.49 -9.22 -0.58
N ALA A 33 -14.07 -10.33 -1.18
CA ALA A 33 -14.00 -11.65 -0.53
C ALA A 33 -13.09 -11.63 0.70
N GLN A 34 -11.90 -11.00 0.58
CA GLN A 34 -10.99 -10.83 1.70
C GLN A 34 -11.61 -10.02 2.85
N ALA A 35 -12.28 -8.91 2.54
CA ALA A 35 -12.93 -8.07 3.54
C ALA A 35 -14.05 -8.82 4.28
N GLN A 36 -14.85 -9.62 3.56
CA GLN A 36 -15.90 -10.45 4.13
C GLN A 36 -15.31 -11.52 5.07
N ARG A 37 -14.30 -12.25 4.60
CA ARG A 37 -13.61 -13.25 5.43
C ARG A 37 -13.01 -12.65 6.70
N LEU A 38 -12.37 -11.49 6.60
CA LEU A 38 -11.80 -10.82 7.77
C LEU A 38 -12.89 -10.42 8.77
N ARG A 39 -14.04 -9.88 8.31
CA ARG A 39 -15.19 -9.57 9.19
C ARG A 39 -15.71 -10.82 9.90
N THR A 40 -15.89 -11.92 9.18
CA THR A 40 -16.34 -13.18 9.77
C THR A 40 -15.31 -13.71 10.78
N GLY A 41 -14.01 -13.58 10.49
CA GLY A 41 -12.94 -13.89 11.43
C GLY A 41 -13.01 -13.08 12.72
N GLU A 42 -13.29 -11.78 12.64
CA GLU A 42 -13.51 -10.93 13.84
C GLU A 42 -14.77 -11.33 14.61
N GLN A 43 -15.86 -11.70 13.93
CA GLN A 43 -17.07 -12.23 14.58
C GLN A 43 -16.75 -13.52 15.35
N ILE A 44 -16.01 -14.45 14.76
CA ILE A 44 -15.55 -15.66 15.46
C ILE A 44 -14.73 -15.31 16.69
N ARG A 45 -13.79 -14.37 16.57
CA ARG A 45 -12.99 -13.89 17.72
C ARG A 45 -13.87 -13.35 18.83
N ALA A 46 -14.84 -12.48 18.51
CA ALA A 46 -15.77 -11.93 19.48
C ALA A 46 -16.60 -13.00 20.17
N LEU A 47 -17.13 -13.98 19.40
CA LEU A 47 -17.91 -15.09 19.96
C LEU A 47 -17.08 -15.97 20.92
N VAL A 48 -15.81 -16.20 20.63
CA VAL A 48 -14.90 -16.95 21.53
C VAL A 48 -14.58 -16.16 22.79
N GLN A 49 -14.44 -14.85 22.68
CA GLN A 49 -14.14 -13.99 23.84
C GLN A 49 -15.33 -13.83 24.78
N THR A 50 -16.55 -13.73 24.25
CA THR A 50 -17.78 -13.55 25.06
C THR A 50 -18.26 -14.83 25.74
N ARG A 51 -17.97 -16.00 25.14
CA ARG A 51 -18.30 -17.31 25.71
C ARG A 51 -17.12 -17.81 26.53
N GLY A 52 -17.01 -17.34 27.76
CA GLY A 52 -15.97 -17.77 28.69
C GLY A 52 -15.85 -19.30 28.88
N ASP A 53 -16.93 -20.05 28.59
CA ASP A 53 -17.03 -21.52 28.72
C ASP A 53 -16.46 -22.28 27.52
N ALA A 54 -16.26 -21.65 26.38
CA ALA A 54 -15.66 -22.26 25.17
C ALA A 54 -14.14 -22.06 25.11
N ARG A 55 -13.55 -21.47 26.13
CA ARG A 55 -12.13 -21.16 26.19
C ARG A 55 -11.37 -22.38 26.72
N PRO A 56 -10.51 -23.03 25.94
CA PRO A 56 -9.56 -23.97 26.51
C PRO A 56 -8.73 -23.23 27.56
N PRO A 57 -8.44 -23.86 28.74
CA PRO A 57 -7.82 -23.20 29.89
C PRO A 57 -6.50 -22.48 29.58
N HIS A 58 -5.91 -22.68 28.42
CA HIS A 58 -4.63 -22.12 27.97
C HIS A 58 -4.74 -21.07 26.84
N ALA A 59 -5.96 -20.75 26.34
CA ALA A 59 -6.18 -19.83 25.22
C ALA A 59 -6.12 -18.36 25.68
N ARG A 60 -4.95 -17.86 26.02
CA ARG A 60 -4.73 -16.44 26.39
C ARG A 60 -3.99 -15.62 25.33
N GLY A 61 -3.68 -16.17 24.14
CA GLY A 61 -2.91 -15.52 23.11
C GLY A 61 -3.60 -15.43 21.75
N THR A 62 -3.11 -14.54 20.89
CA THR A 62 -3.50 -14.43 19.49
C THR A 62 -3.26 -15.76 18.71
N GLY A 63 -2.31 -16.59 19.16
CA GLY A 63 -1.99 -17.88 18.55
C GLY A 63 -3.14 -18.90 18.60
N ASP A 64 -3.93 -18.90 19.66
CA ASP A 64 -5.02 -19.85 19.82
C ASP A 64 -6.20 -19.57 18.88
N ILE A 65 -6.47 -18.30 18.63
CA ILE A 65 -7.49 -17.90 17.64
C ILE A 65 -7.04 -18.27 16.24
N GLU A 66 -5.78 -18.06 15.89
CA GLU A 66 -5.25 -18.46 14.58
C GLU A 66 -5.28 -19.99 14.40
N ALA A 67 -4.96 -20.76 15.43
CA ALA A 67 -5.10 -22.21 15.41
C ALA A 67 -6.57 -22.66 15.22
N LEU A 68 -7.52 -21.98 15.88
CA LEU A 68 -8.94 -22.22 15.69
C LEU A 68 -9.38 -21.91 14.26
N LEU A 69 -9.01 -20.75 13.72
CA LEU A 69 -9.32 -20.40 12.35
C LEU A 69 -8.69 -21.36 11.35
N ALA A 70 -7.48 -21.87 11.60
CA ALA A 70 -6.84 -22.88 10.79
C ALA A 70 -7.65 -24.21 10.78
N ARG A 71 -8.15 -24.65 11.93
CA ARG A 71 -9.03 -25.83 12.03
C ARG A 71 -10.35 -25.61 11.27
N ILE A 72 -10.95 -24.41 11.38
CA ILE A 72 -12.18 -24.09 10.65
C ILE A 72 -11.95 -24.16 9.14
N ARG A 73 -10.82 -23.68 8.64
CA ARG A 73 -10.45 -23.78 7.20
C ARG A 73 -10.42 -25.22 6.70
N THR A 74 -10.04 -26.17 7.55
CA THR A 74 -10.02 -27.61 7.22
C THR A 74 -11.34 -28.33 7.50
N GLY A 75 -12.40 -27.62 7.89
CA GLY A 75 -13.72 -28.20 8.13
C GLY A 75 -13.97 -28.65 9.58
N SER A 76 -13.06 -28.39 10.51
CA SER A 76 -13.15 -28.82 11.90
C SER A 76 -13.61 -27.69 12.82
N ALA A 77 -14.78 -27.09 12.55
CA ALA A 77 -15.37 -26.09 13.43
C ALA A 77 -15.99 -26.74 14.68
N PRO A 78 -15.77 -26.19 15.91
CA PRO A 78 -16.49 -26.62 17.11
C PRO A 78 -18.01 -26.39 16.97
N ALA A 79 -18.83 -27.27 17.57
CA ALA A 79 -20.30 -27.22 17.44
C ALA A 79 -20.91 -25.82 17.66
N PRO A 80 -20.51 -25.02 18.66
CA PRO A 80 -21.06 -23.67 18.84
C PRO A 80 -20.72 -22.69 17.74
N LEU A 81 -19.71 -22.99 16.90
CA LEU A 81 -19.22 -22.13 15.82
C LEU A 81 -19.48 -22.76 14.43
N ALA A 82 -20.17 -23.89 14.34
CA ALA A 82 -20.31 -24.64 13.09
C ALA A 82 -20.85 -23.76 11.94
N SER A 83 -21.96 -23.08 12.13
CA SER A 83 -22.59 -22.26 11.07
C SER A 83 -21.71 -21.08 10.63
N VAL A 84 -21.16 -20.31 11.58
CA VAL A 84 -20.29 -19.18 11.25
C VAL A 84 -18.95 -19.67 10.70
N GLY A 85 -18.47 -20.82 11.17
CA GLY A 85 -17.28 -21.49 10.67
C GLY A 85 -17.42 -21.93 9.20
N ASP A 86 -18.59 -22.46 8.83
CA ASP A 86 -18.86 -22.83 7.43
C ASP A 86 -18.91 -21.61 6.51
N VAL A 87 -19.45 -20.45 6.98
CA VAL A 87 -19.37 -19.19 6.24
C VAL A 87 -17.93 -18.78 6.05
N TYR A 88 -17.12 -18.78 7.13
CA TYR A 88 -15.71 -18.41 7.07
C TYR A 88 -14.92 -19.30 6.11
N ARG A 89 -15.16 -20.61 6.12
CA ARG A 89 -14.49 -21.58 5.24
C ARG A 89 -14.82 -21.33 3.77
N ARG A 90 -16.10 -21.07 3.43
CA ARG A 90 -16.49 -20.73 2.04
C ARG A 90 -15.80 -19.45 1.57
N GLN A 91 -15.80 -18.40 2.38
CA GLN A 91 -15.13 -17.14 2.07
C GLN A 91 -13.60 -17.31 1.94
N TRP A 92 -13.00 -18.18 2.75
CA TRP A 92 -11.58 -18.51 2.63
C TRP A 92 -11.26 -19.20 1.30
N ASN A 93 -12.10 -20.13 0.86
CA ASN A 93 -11.91 -20.84 -0.41
C ASN A 93 -12.10 -19.88 -1.59
N GLU A 94 -13.14 -19.05 -1.57
CA GLU A 94 -13.40 -18.01 -2.58
C GLU A 94 -12.22 -17.04 -2.71
N GLU A 95 -11.71 -16.53 -1.59
CA GLU A 95 -10.52 -15.66 -1.60
C GLU A 95 -9.30 -16.37 -2.23
N ARG A 96 -9.10 -17.65 -1.97
CA ARG A 96 -7.99 -18.41 -2.55
C ARG A 96 -8.15 -18.65 -4.05
N GLU A 97 -9.35 -18.91 -4.51
CA GLU A 97 -9.64 -19.05 -5.94
C GLU A 97 -9.38 -17.75 -6.68
N LEU A 98 -9.87 -16.64 -6.15
CA LEU A 98 -9.62 -15.31 -6.70
C LEU A 98 -8.14 -14.93 -6.66
N LEU A 99 -7.40 -15.32 -5.61
CA LEU A 99 -5.96 -15.10 -5.56
C LEU A 99 -5.20 -15.90 -6.63
N ARG A 100 -5.63 -17.13 -6.90
CA ARG A 100 -5.05 -17.96 -7.98
C ARG A 100 -5.31 -17.29 -9.34
N GLU A 101 -6.54 -16.88 -9.58
CA GLU A 101 -6.93 -16.17 -10.80
C GLU A 101 -6.14 -14.87 -10.99
N LEU A 102 -5.98 -14.06 -9.93
CA LEU A 102 -5.12 -12.89 -9.94
C LEU A 102 -3.68 -13.23 -10.30
N SER A 103 -3.13 -14.31 -9.73
CA SER A 103 -1.76 -14.75 -9.99
C SER A 103 -1.55 -15.14 -11.45
N GLU A 104 -2.53 -15.81 -12.06
CA GLU A 104 -2.50 -16.18 -13.47
C GLU A 104 -2.57 -14.95 -14.40
N ARG A 105 -3.36 -13.94 -14.03
CA ARG A 105 -3.50 -12.70 -14.82
C ARG A 105 -2.27 -11.83 -14.75
N ILE A 106 -1.71 -11.61 -13.54
CA ILE A 106 -0.51 -10.78 -13.40
C ILE A 106 0.72 -11.41 -14.01
N ALA A 107 0.79 -12.74 -14.15
CA ALA A 107 1.90 -13.41 -14.83
C ALA A 107 2.08 -12.95 -16.29
N ARG A 108 1.00 -12.45 -16.90
CA ARG A 108 1.02 -11.89 -18.27
C ARG A 108 1.28 -10.37 -18.28
N HIS A 109 1.30 -9.71 -17.12
CA HIS A 109 1.47 -8.26 -17.06
C HIS A 109 2.92 -7.84 -17.35
N PRO A 110 3.16 -6.79 -18.16
CA PRO A 110 4.51 -6.37 -18.57
C PRO A 110 5.48 -6.13 -17.41
N ALA A 111 5.02 -5.59 -16.28
CA ALA A 111 5.86 -5.31 -15.12
C ALA A 111 6.09 -6.54 -14.22
N TRP A 112 5.39 -7.66 -14.44
CA TRP A 112 5.44 -8.79 -13.51
C TRP A 112 6.82 -9.46 -13.44
N HIS A 113 7.51 -9.61 -14.55
CA HIS A 113 8.83 -10.23 -14.60
C HIS A 113 9.89 -9.57 -13.71
N TRP A 114 9.67 -8.30 -13.33
CA TRP A 114 10.47 -7.62 -12.34
C TRP A 114 9.83 -7.71 -10.94
N LEU A 115 8.50 -7.50 -10.84
CA LEU A 115 7.79 -7.51 -9.56
C LEU A 115 7.91 -8.83 -8.81
N GLU A 116 7.89 -9.98 -9.51
CA GLU A 116 8.03 -11.31 -8.90
C GLU A 116 9.38 -11.52 -8.20
N ARG A 117 10.41 -10.75 -8.60
CA ARG A 117 11.74 -10.77 -7.99
C ARG A 117 11.87 -9.80 -6.84
N VAL A 118 10.93 -8.86 -6.68
CA VAL A 118 10.95 -7.88 -5.59
C VAL A 118 10.56 -8.58 -4.29
N ARG A 119 11.55 -8.84 -3.44
CA ARG A 119 11.31 -9.49 -2.16
C ARG A 119 10.36 -8.70 -1.28
N GLY A 120 9.32 -9.36 -0.77
CA GLY A 120 8.28 -8.72 0.03
C GLY A 120 7.02 -8.34 -0.77
N ILE A 121 7.01 -8.52 -2.09
CA ILE A 121 5.82 -8.34 -2.91
C ILE A 121 5.34 -9.69 -3.41
N GLY A 122 4.16 -10.11 -2.94
CA GLY A 122 3.48 -11.29 -3.45
C GLY A 122 2.41 -10.93 -4.49
N PRO A 123 1.83 -11.94 -5.16
CA PRO A 123 0.82 -11.76 -6.19
C PRO A 123 -0.35 -10.86 -5.78
N SER A 124 -0.84 -11.00 -4.54
CA SER A 124 -1.95 -10.19 -4.03
C SER A 124 -1.65 -8.69 -3.99
N LEU A 125 -0.47 -8.29 -3.48
CA LEU A 125 -0.09 -6.87 -3.43
C LEU A 125 0.19 -6.32 -4.83
N ALA A 126 0.90 -7.08 -5.66
CA ALA A 126 1.22 -6.70 -7.03
C ALA A 126 -0.05 -6.51 -7.86
N ALA A 127 -0.95 -7.49 -7.90
CA ALA A 127 -2.16 -7.44 -8.69
C ALA A 127 -3.08 -6.27 -8.30
N ARG A 128 -3.29 -6.07 -7.00
CA ARG A 128 -4.11 -4.97 -6.48
C ARG A 128 -3.53 -3.60 -6.80
N LEU A 129 -2.21 -3.46 -6.79
CA LEU A 129 -1.54 -2.22 -7.17
C LEU A 129 -1.64 -1.99 -8.68
N LEU A 130 -1.29 -3.00 -9.50
CA LEU A 130 -1.34 -2.91 -10.96
C LEU A 130 -2.75 -2.65 -11.47
N ALA A 131 -3.77 -3.23 -10.85
CA ALA A 131 -5.18 -3.00 -11.19
C ALA A 131 -5.64 -1.55 -10.99
N ARG A 132 -4.90 -0.74 -10.22
CA ARG A 132 -5.23 0.66 -9.93
C ARG A 132 -4.39 1.67 -10.71
N LEU A 133 -3.22 1.25 -11.18
CA LEU A 133 -2.29 2.14 -11.88
C LEU A 133 -2.51 2.06 -13.40
N GLU A 134 -2.55 3.21 -14.05
CA GLU A 134 -2.68 3.32 -15.52
C GLU A 134 -1.41 3.97 -16.07
N ILE A 135 -0.59 3.16 -16.74
CA ILE A 135 0.74 3.61 -17.21
C ILE A 135 0.65 4.64 -18.33
N ASP A 136 -0.38 4.55 -19.18
CA ASP A 136 -0.61 5.48 -20.30
C ASP A 136 -0.96 6.89 -19.78
N ARG A 137 -1.62 6.97 -18.61
CA ARG A 137 -1.96 8.24 -17.96
C ARG A 137 -0.86 8.76 -17.03
N ALA A 138 0.27 8.07 -16.96
CA ALA A 138 1.38 8.38 -16.08
C ALA A 138 2.65 8.73 -16.88
N PRO A 139 2.76 9.94 -17.46
CA PRO A 139 3.93 10.33 -18.26
C PRO A 139 5.22 10.41 -17.45
N THR A 140 5.14 10.54 -16.14
CA THR A 140 6.29 10.62 -15.21
C THR A 140 6.04 9.77 -13.96
N PRO A 141 7.09 9.37 -13.22
CA PRO A 141 6.93 8.68 -11.91
C PRO A 141 6.10 9.49 -10.91
N SER A 142 6.16 10.80 -10.99
CA SER A 142 5.39 11.73 -10.13
C SER A 142 3.88 11.57 -10.30
N SER A 143 3.42 11.10 -11.45
CA SER A 143 2.00 10.77 -11.69
C SER A 143 1.54 9.65 -10.75
N PHE A 144 2.34 8.58 -10.60
CA PHE A 144 2.05 7.51 -9.63
C PHE A 144 2.11 8.02 -8.19
N TRP A 145 3.10 8.87 -7.86
CA TRP A 145 3.17 9.46 -6.51
C TRP A 145 1.94 10.30 -6.18
N SER A 146 1.46 11.10 -7.13
CA SER A 146 0.25 11.92 -6.94
C SER A 146 -0.98 11.04 -6.77
N TYR A 147 -1.16 10.06 -7.64
CA TYR A 147 -2.27 9.13 -7.58
C TYR A 147 -2.31 8.33 -6.27
N CYS A 148 -1.16 7.87 -5.79
CA CYS A 148 -1.02 7.14 -4.53
C CYS A 148 -0.93 8.04 -3.29
N GLY A 149 -1.11 9.35 -3.41
CA GLY A 149 -1.05 10.28 -2.27
C GLY A 149 0.33 10.37 -1.60
N LEU A 150 1.39 10.07 -2.35
CA LEU A 150 2.78 10.17 -1.91
C LEU A 150 3.47 11.45 -2.40
N ALA A 151 2.83 12.25 -3.25
CA ALA A 151 3.34 13.54 -3.70
C ALA A 151 3.53 14.51 -2.52
N THR A 152 4.35 15.52 -2.73
CA THR A 152 4.40 16.70 -1.86
C THR A 152 3.50 17.77 -2.42
N VAL A 153 2.85 18.51 -1.52
CA VAL A 153 2.04 19.68 -1.85
C VAL A 153 2.62 20.92 -1.19
N VAL A 154 2.33 22.06 -1.76
CA VAL A 154 2.66 23.36 -1.16
C VAL A 154 1.54 23.70 -0.16
N ALA A 155 1.91 23.98 1.09
CA ALA A 155 0.96 24.23 2.16
C ALA A 155 1.56 25.20 3.19
N ASP A 156 0.70 25.92 3.88
CA ASP A 156 1.07 26.69 5.08
C ASP A 156 1.26 25.73 6.25
N VAL A 157 2.35 25.90 6.98
CA VAL A 157 2.67 25.02 8.12
C VAL A 157 2.63 25.82 9.41
N TYR A 158 1.86 25.32 10.35
CA TYR A 158 1.70 25.90 11.68
C TYR A 158 2.25 24.98 12.73
N ARG A 159 2.79 25.52 13.81
CA ARG A 159 3.27 24.76 14.97
C ARG A 159 2.72 25.35 16.26
N CYS A 160 2.31 24.46 17.17
CA CYS A 160 1.96 24.84 18.52
C CYS A 160 3.22 25.07 19.36
N SER A 161 3.32 26.20 20.05
CA SER A 161 4.43 26.52 20.95
C SER A 161 4.48 25.63 22.20
N GLU A 162 3.32 25.15 22.67
CA GLU A 162 3.22 24.35 23.90
C GLU A 162 3.53 22.86 23.69
N CYS A 163 2.91 22.23 22.66
CA CYS A 163 3.01 20.78 22.49
C CYS A 163 3.80 20.35 21.25
N GLY A 164 4.22 21.29 20.40
CA GLY A 164 4.95 21.01 19.17
C GLY A 164 4.10 20.36 18.05
N TYR A 165 2.77 20.33 18.18
CA TYR A 165 1.88 19.85 17.13
C TYR A 165 2.06 20.66 15.86
N GLU A 166 2.22 20.00 14.72
CA GLU A 166 2.31 20.64 13.42
C GLU A 166 1.06 20.37 12.58
N LEU A 167 0.51 21.44 12.00
CA LEU A 167 -0.62 21.41 11.09
C LEU A 167 -0.20 21.97 9.73
N SER A 168 -0.47 21.23 8.66
CA SER A 168 -0.29 21.69 7.30
C SER A 168 -1.65 21.91 6.66
N LEU A 169 -1.87 23.12 6.16
CA LEU A 169 -3.12 23.53 5.52
C LEU A 169 -2.85 23.98 4.08
N ALA A 170 -3.75 23.62 3.17
CA ALA A 170 -3.74 24.20 1.84
C ALA A 170 -3.93 25.73 1.93
N ALA A 171 -3.33 26.46 0.99
CA ALA A 171 -3.40 27.91 0.94
C ALA A 171 -4.85 28.42 1.04
N GLY A 172 -5.06 29.46 1.85
CA GLY A 172 -6.37 30.08 2.06
C GLY A 172 -7.28 29.39 3.08
N ARG A 173 -6.82 28.32 3.76
CA ARG A 173 -7.58 27.69 4.84
C ARG A 173 -7.25 28.29 6.19
N SER A 174 -8.28 28.54 7.01
CA SER A 174 -8.12 29.03 8.37
C SER A 174 -7.75 27.92 9.36
N VAL A 175 -6.88 28.26 10.30
CA VAL A 175 -6.50 27.41 11.43
C VAL A 175 -7.70 27.27 12.38
N ARG A 176 -8.12 26.04 12.68
CA ARG A 176 -9.13 25.78 13.71
C ARG A 176 -8.47 25.75 15.07
N SER A 177 -9.16 26.29 16.08
CA SER A 177 -8.73 26.22 17.47
C SER A 177 -8.86 24.80 18.02
N GLY A 178 -7.89 24.40 18.86
CA GLY A 178 -7.88 23.12 19.54
C GLY A 178 -7.27 21.98 18.68
N HIS A 179 -6.36 21.24 19.28
CA HIS A 179 -5.70 20.08 18.71
C HIS A 179 -5.28 19.10 19.81
N ARG A 180 -4.87 17.89 19.42
CA ARG A 180 -4.33 16.92 20.36
C ARG A 180 -2.81 16.96 20.35
N ALA A 181 -2.22 17.00 21.54
CA ALA A 181 -0.76 16.97 21.71
C ALA A 181 -0.19 15.63 21.16
N PRO A 182 0.87 15.66 20.32
CA PRO A 182 1.37 14.45 19.62
C PRO A 182 1.90 13.36 20.55
N ARG A 183 2.41 13.73 21.72
CA ARG A 183 3.03 12.80 22.69
C ARG A 183 2.02 12.22 23.68
N SER A 184 1.14 13.05 24.24
CA SER A 184 0.18 12.64 25.29
C SER A 184 -1.18 12.24 24.75
N GLY A 185 -1.55 12.67 23.54
CA GLY A 185 -2.89 12.50 22.98
C GLY A 185 -3.96 13.37 23.64
N GLN A 186 -3.59 14.17 24.65
CA GLN A 186 -4.50 15.07 25.38
C GLN A 186 -4.86 16.29 24.55
N SER A 187 -6.00 16.91 24.85
CA SER A 187 -6.39 18.17 24.23
C SER A 187 -5.41 19.27 24.63
N CYS A 188 -4.99 20.08 23.67
CA CYS A 188 -4.11 21.22 23.85
C CYS A 188 -4.81 22.47 23.33
N ALA A 189 -4.84 23.52 24.13
CA ALA A 189 -5.40 24.83 23.80
C ALA A 189 -4.35 25.83 23.27
N GLY A 190 -3.09 25.39 23.16
CA GLY A 190 -1.99 26.25 22.69
C GLY A 190 -2.23 26.80 21.29
N ALA A 191 -1.79 28.02 21.06
CA ALA A 191 -1.93 28.69 19.77
C ALA A 191 -1.04 28.06 18.70
N LEU A 192 -1.57 27.95 17.48
CA LEU A 192 -0.83 27.53 16.30
C LEU A 192 -0.26 28.75 15.58
N ALA A 193 1.05 28.90 15.59
CA ALA A 193 1.76 29.95 14.88
C ALA A 193 2.36 29.43 13.55
N PRO A 194 2.44 30.24 12.49
CA PRO A 194 3.07 29.85 11.24
C PRO A 194 4.56 29.55 11.42
N ILE A 195 5.08 28.55 10.73
CA ILE A 195 6.50 28.22 10.72
C ILE A 195 7.16 28.87 9.50
N GLY A 196 7.92 29.95 9.73
CA GLY A 196 8.67 30.66 8.71
C GLY A 196 7.81 31.48 7.77
N GLU A 197 8.45 32.06 6.78
CA GLU A 197 7.81 32.95 5.81
C GLU A 197 7.27 32.16 4.63
N GLY A 198 5.94 32.05 4.52
CA GLY A 198 5.23 31.49 3.39
C GLY A 198 5.10 29.97 3.34
N PRO A 199 4.45 29.47 2.28
CA PRO A 199 4.09 28.05 2.13
C PRO A 199 5.31 27.17 1.82
N ARG A 200 5.27 25.91 2.29
CA ARG A 200 6.36 24.94 2.16
C ARG A 200 5.89 23.65 1.48
N ARG A 201 6.85 22.93 0.88
CA ARG A 201 6.57 21.58 0.40
C ARG A 201 6.47 20.61 1.57
N VAL A 202 5.29 20.03 1.73
CA VAL A 202 4.97 19.05 2.78
C VAL A 202 4.37 17.79 2.19
N ALA A 203 4.36 16.72 2.98
CA ALA A 203 3.58 15.54 2.64
C ALA A 203 2.10 15.92 2.48
N GLN A 204 1.44 15.35 1.47
CA GLN A 204 0.03 15.59 1.23
C GLN A 204 -0.79 15.34 2.49
N PRO A 205 -1.50 16.36 3.03
CA PRO A 205 -2.27 16.22 4.25
C PRO A 205 -3.43 15.24 4.06
N ARG A 206 -3.90 14.69 5.18
CA ARG A 206 -5.12 13.87 5.14
C ARG A 206 -6.31 14.79 4.88
N PRO A 207 -7.28 14.35 4.05
CA PRO A 207 -8.52 15.11 3.89
C PRO A 207 -9.28 15.15 5.22
N THR A 208 -9.92 16.25 5.52
CA THR A 208 -10.80 16.38 6.67
C THR A 208 -12.14 15.68 6.41
N ARG A 209 -12.94 15.48 7.47
CA ARG A 209 -14.27 14.84 7.34
C ARG A 209 -15.14 15.65 6.37
N GLY A 210 -15.69 14.97 5.36
CA GLY A 210 -16.53 15.58 4.32
C GLY A 210 -15.74 16.03 3.07
N GLU A 211 -14.42 15.92 3.05
CA GLU A 211 -13.59 16.23 1.87
C GLU A 211 -13.24 14.97 1.08
N SER A 212 -13.26 15.09 -0.24
CA SER A 212 -12.71 14.07 -1.11
C SER A 212 -11.17 14.12 -1.07
N ALA A 213 -10.53 12.96 -1.06
CA ALA A 213 -9.08 12.91 -1.20
C ALA A 213 -8.68 13.22 -2.66
N PRO A 214 -7.67 14.06 -2.91
CA PRO A 214 -7.15 14.28 -4.25
C PRO A 214 -6.22 13.14 -4.72
N TYR A 215 -6.41 11.94 -4.18
CA TYR A 215 -5.64 10.72 -4.47
C TYR A 215 -6.49 9.50 -4.16
N ASP A 216 -6.13 8.35 -4.74
CA ASP A 216 -6.78 7.07 -4.45
C ASP A 216 -6.36 6.56 -3.06
N ARG A 217 -7.34 6.41 -2.16
CA ARG A 217 -7.11 6.00 -0.76
C ARG A 217 -6.62 4.55 -0.64
N GLU A 218 -7.15 3.68 -1.50
CA GLU A 218 -6.75 2.26 -1.48
C GLU A 218 -5.36 2.08 -2.10
N ALA A 219 -5.02 2.80 -3.17
CA ALA A 219 -3.65 2.83 -3.69
C ALA A 219 -2.66 3.32 -2.63
N LYS A 220 -2.99 4.36 -1.86
CA LYS A 220 -2.16 4.84 -0.74
C LYS A 220 -1.98 3.78 0.33
N LYS A 221 -3.05 3.06 0.69
CA LYS A 221 -3.02 1.96 1.66
C LYS A 221 -2.16 0.80 1.15
N LEU A 222 -2.27 0.46 -0.15
CA LEU A 222 -1.44 -0.58 -0.76
C LEU A 222 0.05 -0.20 -0.73
N CYS A 223 0.41 1.04 -1.07
CA CYS A 223 1.78 1.51 -0.94
C CYS A 223 2.31 1.37 0.49
N TYR A 224 1.52 1.75 1.48
CA TYR A 224 1.88 1.56 2.89
C TYR A 224 2.09 0.08 3.25
N LEU A 225 1.20 -0.82 2.81
CA LEU A 225 1.33 -2.26 3.04
C LEU A 225 2.60 -2.84 2.38
N ILE A 226 2.91 -2.39 1.16
CA ILE A 226 4.14 -2.73 0.45
C ILE A 226 5.36 -2.22 1.22
N GLY A 227 5.35 -0.97 1.65
CA GLY A 227 6.43 -0.39 2.46
C GLY A 227 6.68 -1.17 3.76
N ILE A 228 5.62 -1.53 4.48
CA ILE A 228 5.72 -2.39 5.68
C ILE A 228 6.25 -3.79 5.34
N SER A 229 5.85 -4.35 4.21
CA SER A 229 6.37 -5.65 3.75
C SER A 229 7.87 -5.57 3.48
N PHE A 230 8.37 -4.50 2.87
CA PHE A 230 9.80 -4.26 2.69
C PHE A 230 10.57 -4.19 4.00
N VAL A 231 10.04 -3.47 5.00
CA VAL A 231 10.66 -3.39 6.32
C VAL A 231 10.76 -4.76 7.00
N ARG A 232 9.76 -5.63 6.82
CA ARG A 232 9.70 -6.96 7.43
C ARG A 232 10.52 -8.01 6.69
N GLN A 233 10.38 -8.07 5.38
CA GLN A 233 10.85 -9.18 4.55
C GLN A 233 11.81 -8.75 3.44
N GLY A 234 11.86 -7.44 3.16
CA GLY A 234 12.64 -6.90 2.06
C GLY A 234 14.14 -7.09 2.26
N ASP A 235 14.86 -6.97 1.17
CA ASP A 235 16.30 -7.02 1.11
C ASP A 235 16.85 -5.62 0.81
N THR A 236 17.06 -5.29 -0.45
CA THR A 236 17.63 -4.02 -0.88
C THR A 236 16.70 -2.84 -0.56
N TYR A 237 15.37 -3.00 -0.68
CA TYR A 237 14.42 -1.98 -0.24
C TYR A 237 14.42 -1.77 1.28
N LYS A 238 14.67 -2.82 2.06
CA LYS A 238 14.86 -2.69 3.51
C LYS A 238 16.14 -1.91 3.83
N ARG A 239 17.26 -2.21 3.15
CA ARG A 239 18.51 -1.46 3.30
C ARG A 239 18.31 0.02 2.98
N TYR A 240 17.66 0.32 1.84
CA TYR A 240 17.32 1.70 1.50
C TYR A 240 16.47 2.40 2.58
N TYR A 241 15.46 1.71 3.12
CA TYR A 241 14.64 2.24 4.23
C TYR A 241 15.52 2.53 5.45
N GLN A 242 16.43 1.64 5.83
CA GLN A 242 17.34 1.82 6.96
C GLN A 242 18.26 3.04 6.75
N ASP A 243 18.87 3.15 5.59
CA ASP A 243 19.70 4.32 5.22
C ASP A 243 18.91 5.64 5.35
N GLN A 244 17.66 5.66 4.91
CA GLN A 244 16.81 6.85 5.05
C GLN A 244 16.47 7.13 6.52
N ARG A 245 16.29 6.09 7.32
CA ARG A 245 16.07 6.23 8.77
C ARG A 245 17.28 6.84 9.47
N ASP A 246 18.46 6.31 9.21
CA ASP A 246 19.71 6.75 9.82
C ASP A 246 20.00 8.22 9.46
N ARG A 247 19.79 8.59 8.20
CA ARG A 247 19.88 10.00 7.75
C ARG A 247 18.91 10.91 8.48
N LEU A 248 17.66 10.47 8.65
CA LEU A 248 16.65 11.25 9.36
C LEU A 248 16.91 11.30 10.87
N ASP A 249 17.47 10.25 11.47
CA ASP A 249 17.85 10.23 12.88
C ASP A 249 18.98 11.23 13.15
N ALA A 250 19.94 11.36 12.23
CA ALA A 250 21.01 12.35 12.31
C ALA A 250 20.53 13.79 11.99
N ALA A 251 19.77 13.98 10.91
CA ALA A 251 19.41 15.31 10.43
C ALA A 251 18.20 15.94 11.16
N LYS A 252 17.35 15.12 11.80
CA LYS A 252 16.10 15.55 12.46
C LYS A 252 15.94 14.91 13.84
N PRO A 253 16.89 15.10 14.77
CA PRO A 253 16.82 14.49 16.10
C PRO A 253 15.57 14.89 16.88
N ASP A 254 15.05 16.12 16.65
CA ASP A 254 13.86 16.65 17.32
C ASP A 254 12.55 15.97 16.87
N TRP A 255 12.55 15.26 15.74
CA TRP A 255 11.37 14.55 15.31
C TRP A 255 11.11 13.32 16.17
N ILE A 256 9.83 13.07 16.46
CA ILE A 256 9.44 11.82 17.14
C ILE A 256 9.79 10.60 16.26
N PRO A 257 10.16 9.45 16.85
CA PRO A 257 10.58 8.25 16.10
C PRO A 257 9.58 7.80 15.04
N ARG A 258 8.27 7.93 15.32
CA ARG A 258 7.20 7.59 14.38
C ARG A 258 7.22 8.47 13.13
N ARG A 259 7.51 9.77 13.26
CA ARG A 259 7.59 10.70 12.13
C ARG A 259 8.75 10.33 11.21
N ARG A 260 9.92 10.05 11.79
CA ARG A 260 11.10 9.60 11.04
C ARG A 260 10.83 8.28 10.31
N HIS A 261 10.21 7.31 11.00
CA HIS A 261 9.79 6.04 10.40
C HIS A 261 8.86 6.23 9.19
N LEU A 262 7.77 6.97 9.35
CA LEU A 262 6.81 7.19 8.26
C LEU A 262 7.40 8.00 7.10
N THR A 263 8.37 8.87 7.37
CA THR A 263 9.06 9.63 6.32
C THR A 263 10.00 8.72 5.52
N ALA A 264 10.83 7.91 6.18
CA ALA A 264 11.69 6.93 5.52
C ALA A 264 10.87 5.90 4.71
N LEU A 265 9.77 5.41 5.30
CA LEU A 265 8.85 4.49 4.62
C LEU A 265 8.30 5.09 3.32
N ARG A 266 7.82 6.34 3.38
CA ARG A 266 7.33 7.05 2.20
C ARG A 266 8.39 7.26 1.13
N MET A 267 9.64 7.52 1.52
CA MET A 267 10.75 7.62 0.55
C MET A 267 10.97 6.28 -0.16
N THR A 268 10.91 5.18 0.57
CA THR A 268 11.02 3.81 0.02
C THR A 268 9.85 3.47 -0.92
N GLU A 269 8.63 3.83 -0.53
CA GLU A 269 7.42 3.65 -1.36
C GLU A 269 7.53 4.45 -2.69
N LYS A 270 8.03 5.68 -2.62
CA LYS A 270 8.24 6.52 -3.81
C LYS A 270 9.30 5.94 -4.74
N LEU A 271 10.41 5.46 -4.19
CA LEU A 271 11.46 4.80 -4.98
C LEU A 271 10.90 3.56 -5.68
N PHE A 272 10.19 2.71 -4.94
CA PHE A 272 9.55 1.52 -5.51
C PHE A 272 8.58 1.86 -6.67
N LEU A 273 7.71 2.87 -6.50
CA LEU A 273 6.80 3.30 -7.56
C LEU A 273 7.53 3.89 -8.78
N ALA A 274 8.67 4.57 -8.57
CA ALA A 274 9.49 5.05 -9.67
C ALA A 274 10.11 3.89 -10.45
N HIS A 275 10.60 2.87 -9.76
CA HIS A 275 11.12 1.65 -10.37
C HIS A 275 10.05 0.88 -11.14
N LEU A 276 8.86 0.70 -10.55
CA LEU A 276 7.73 0.08 -11.21
C LEU A 276 7.34 0.83 -12.49
N TRP A 277 7.26 2.17 -12.41
CA TRP A 277 6.96 3.02 -13.55
C TRP A 277 8.00 2.85 -14.67
N LEU A 278 9.29 2.87 -14.33
CA LEU A 278 10.39 2.74 -15.28
C LEU A 278 10.34 1.38 -16.00
N VAL A 279 10.32 0.29 -15.25
CA VAL A 279 10.29 -1.08 -15.80
C VAL A 279 9.05 -1.29 -16.69
N TRP A 280 7.91 -0.77 -16.26
CA TRP A 280 6.67 -0.93 -17.01
C TRP A 280 6.71 -0.18 -18.35
N ARG A 281 7.21 1.07 -18.36
CA ARG A 281 7.37 1.85 -19.59
C ARG A 281 8.43 1.27 -20.53
N GLU A 282 9.58 0.83 -19.99
CA GLU A 282 10.62 0.14 -20.76
C GLU A 282 10.03 -1.07 -21.49
N ARG A 283 9.26 -1.87 -20.78
CA ARG A 283 8.68 -3.10 -21.34
C ARG A 283 7.64 -2.84 -22.43
N LEU A 284 6.94 -1.72 -22.37
CA LEU A 284 5.97 -1.29 -23.38
C LEU A 284 6.58 -0.43 -24.49
N GLY A 285 7.87 -0.11 -24.43
CA GLY A 285 8.52 0.80 -25.38
C GLY A 285 8.00 2.25 -25.30
N LEU A 286 7.44 2.65 -24.15
CA LEU A 286 6.92 4.00 -23.93
C LEU A 286 8.06 4.98 -23.64
N PRO A 287 7.91 6.28 -23.97
CA PRO A 287 8.93 7.28 -23.67
C PRO A 287 9.27 7.33 -22.18
N ILE A 288 10.56 7.36 -21.86
CA ILE A 288 11.07 7.42 -20.48
C ILE A 288 11.66 8.80 -20.26
N THR A 289 11.20 9.46 -19.21
CA THR A 289 11.80 10.68 -18.69
C THR A 289 12.70 10.30 -17.51
N ALA A 290 13.85 10.99 -17.36
CA ALA A 290 14.72 10.76 -16.21
C ALA A 290 13.89 10.89 -14.91
N PRO A 291 13.85 9.87 -14.05
CA PRO A 291 13.10 9.93 -12.81
C PRO A 291 13.68 11.02 -11.93
N TYR A 292 12.81 11.82 -11.29
CA TYR A 292 13.22 12.81 -10.29
C TYR A 292 14.08 12.20 -9.16
N ALA A 293 13.97 10.89 -8.96
CA ALA A 293 14.74 10.12 -7.98
C ALA A 293 16.16 9.74 -8.45
N ASP A 294 16.54 9.99 -9.71
CA ASP A 294 17.88 9.66 -10.20
C ASP A 294 18.96 10.58 -9.65
N VAL A 295 18.59 11.75 -9.15
CA VAL A 295 19.50 12.66 -8.50
C VAL A 295 19.07 12.82 -7.04
N ARG A 296 19.84 12.26 -6.11
CA ARG A 296 19.68 12.56 -4.68
C ARG A 296 20.16 13.99 -4.40
N ASP A 297 19.72 14.55 -3.28
CA ASP A 297 20.18 15.87 -2.81
C ASP A 297 21.71 15.94 -2.64
N ASP A 298 22.38 14.80 -2.51
CA ASP A 298 23.84 14.66 -2.44
C ASP A 298 24.51 14.41 -3.81
N GLY A 299 23.76 14.50 -4.91
CA GLY A 299 24.28 14.28 -6.27
C GLY A 299 24.53 12.81 -6.62
N SER A 300 24.24 11.85 -5.73
CA SER A 300 24.40 10.43 -6.02
C SER A 300 23.21 9.89 -6.82
N ALA A 301 23.48 9.00 -7.78
CA ALA A 301 22.41 8.34 -8.55
C ALA A 301 21.57 7.42 -7.64
N SER A 302 20.25 7.45 -7.82
CA SER A 302 19.37 6.46 -7.17
C SER A 302 19.66 5.06 -7.72
N PRO A 303 19.53 4.01 -6.88
CA PRO A 303 19.71 2.65 -7.38
C PRO A 303 18.70 2.34 -8.49
N ARG A 304 19.15 1.62 -9.52
CA ARG A 304 18.29 1.23 -10.63
C ARG A 304 17.37 0.06 -10.24
N PRO A 305 16.20 -0.11 -10.93
CA PRO A 305 15.24 -1.16 -10.58
C PRO A 305 15.84 -2.56 -10.48
N TRP A 306 16.69 -2.93 -11.44
CA TRP A 306 17.29 -4.26 -11.52
C TRP A 306 18.33 -4.49 -10.41
N ALA A 307 19.09 -3.47 -10.03
CA ALA A 307 19.99 -3.55 -8.89
C ALA A 307 19.30 -3.77 -7.54
N MET A 308 17.96 -3.57 -7.50
CA MET A 308 17.15 -3.81 -6.29
C MET A 308 16.67 -5.26 -6.15
N VAL A 309 16.85 -6.10 -7.18
CA VAL A 309 16.34 -7.48 -7.21
C VAL A 309 17.42 -8.53 -7.54
N GLU A 310 18.60 -8.09 -7.94
CA GLU A 310 19.73 -8.95 -8.32
C GLU A 310 20.75 -9.14 -7.20
N ALA A 311 20.52 -8.55 -6.01
CA ALA A 311 21.44 -8.55 -4.87
C ALA A 311 21.25 -9.75 -3.94
#